data_e8017fc2048cba7e96bbd7dd0c8764cf
#
_entry.id   e8017fc2048cba7e96bbd7dd0c8764cf
#
_cell.length_a   1.000
_cell.length_b   1.000
_cell.length_c   1.000
_cell.angle_alpha   90.00
_cell.angle_beta   90.00
_cell.angle_gamma   90.00
#
_symmetry.space_group_name_H-M   'P 1'
#
loop_
_entity.id
_entity.type
_entity.pdbx_description
1 polymer ?
#
loop_
_entity_poly.entity_id
_entity_poly.type
_entity_poly.pdbx_seq_one_letter_code
_entity_poly.pdbx_strand_id
1 'polypeptide(L)'
;GMYSMKDTVACLARPSEYTIYMFKERTTLQYISNYKMFSKKGAYIKFNAQDAVIEKFEISGIGEDQILKQFNMTNDSLVFWINAKIKERDTLTLNIRYHKTDSLGKNVPTDEELKFTPPIESKDDKEPQKDRNGRIIRKDLLHFELKAEPKMIEQEGYVFEFKEPLMEARFDTISLVSSTPKGVKTQEKFTVIQDS
;
A
#
# COMPACT_ATOMS: atom_id res chain seq x y z
N GLY A 1 -8.41 10.54 19.63
CA GLY A 1 -9.81 10.82 19.37
C GLY A 1 -10.52 11.26 20.64
N MET A 2 -11.27 12.34 20.59
CA MET A 2 -12.13 12.74 21.68
C MET A 2 -13.40 11.90 21.65
N TYR A 3 -13.77 11.36 22.80
CA TYR A 3 -15.07 10.73 23.02
C TYR A 3 -15.91 11.72 23.80
N SER A 4 -17.05 12.13 23.24
CA SER A 4 -18.00 12.99 23.94
C SER A 4 -19.26 12.18 24.23
N MET A 5 -19.58 12.02 25.50
CA MET A 5 -20.83 11.46 25.96
C MET A 5 -21.42 12.43 27.00
N LYS A 6 -22.58 13.00 26.71
CA LYS A 6 -23.38 13.75 27.68
C LYS A 6 -24.66 12.99 27.90
N ASP A 7 -24.72 12.24 28.97
CA ASP A 7 -25.96 11.67 29.45
C ASP A 7 -26.08 11.84 30.96
N THR A 8 -27.28 12.10 31.44
CA THR A 8 -27.55 12.23 32.85
C THR A 8 -28.28 10.97 33.30
N VAL A 9 -27.58 10.08 33.98
CA VAL A 9 -28.19 8.89 34.56
C VAL A 9 -28.84 9.26 35.89
N ALA A 10 -30.17 9.11 36.00
CA ALA A 10 -30.85 9.23 37.26
C ALA A 10 -30.40 8.15 38.23
N CYS A 11 -30.25 8.51 39.52
CA CYS A 11 -29.85 7.57 40.55
C CYS A 11 -30.90 6.45 40.67
N LEU A 12 -30.51 5.21 40.38
CA LEU A 12 -31.39 4.05 40.44
C LEU A 12 -31.23 3.34 41.78
N ALA A 13 -32.35 3.00 42.41
CA ALA A 13 -32.39 2.31 43.69
C ALA A 13 -31.92 0.84 43.65
N ARG A 14 -31.63 0.28 42.46
CA ARG A 14 -31.16 -1.09 42.26
C ARG A 14 -29.99 -1.13 41.26
N PRO A 15 -29.01 -2.03 41.44
CA PRO A 15 -27.98 -2.21 40.46
C PRO A 15 -28.62 -2.68 39.14
N SER A 16 -28.32 -1.97 38.06
CA SER A 16 -28.78 -2.30 36.71
C SER A 16 -27.60 -2.34 35.80
N GLU A 17 -27.61 -3.28 34.88
CA GLU A 17 -26.61 -3.35 33.83
C GLU A 17 -26.97 -2.37 32.73
N TYR A 18 -26.04 -1.50 32.38
CA TYR A 18 -26.20 -0.56 31.29
C TYR A 18 -25.24 -0.93 30.15
N THR A 19 -25.76 -1.07 28.95
CA THR A 19 -24.96 -1.17 27.76
C THR A 19 -24.75 0.22 27.18
N ILE A 20 -23.51 0.71 27.21
CA ILE A 20 -23.15 2.00 26.67
C ILE A 20 -22.48 1.76 25.32
N TYR A 21 -23.09 2.30 24.26
CA TYR A 21 -22.51 2.27 22.91
C TYR A 21 -21.59 3.47 22.74
N MET A 22 -20.31 3.20 22.53
CA MET A 22 -19.31 4.24 22.25
C MET A 22 -18.92 4.17 20.78
N PHE A 23 -18.86 5.30 20.12
CA PHE A 23 -18.35 5.40 18.76
C PHE A 23 -17.29 6.51 18.70
N LYS A 24 -16.31 6.27 17.83
CA LYS A 24 -15.28 7.27 17.57
C LYS A 24 -15.87 8.35 16.67
N GLU A 25 -15.89 9.59 17.12
CA GLU A 25 -16.26 10.71 16.27
C GLU A 25 -15.31 10.80 15.06
N ARG A 26 -15.89 10.84 13.86
CA ARG A 26 -15.13 10.99 12.62
C ARG A 26 -14.91 12.46 12.33
N THR A 27 -13.67 12.84 12.08
CA THR A 27 -13.38 14.18 11.61
C THR A 27 -13.91 14.37 10.19
N THR A 28 -14.50 15.53 9.95
CA THR A 28 -14.97 15.95 8.61
C THR A 28 -14.02 16.95 7.96
N LEU A 29 -13.00 17.40 8.71
CA LEU A 29 -12.00 18.36 8.20
C LEU A 29 -11.06 17.65 7.23
N GLN A 30 -11.15 17.99 5.95
CA GLN A 30 -10.37 17.37 4.90
C GLN A 30 -9.15 18.21 4.53
N TYR A 31 -7.97 17.62 4.65
CA TYR A 31 -6.69 18.17 4.23
C TYR A 31 -5.65 17.05 4.14
N ILE A 32 -4.54 17.29 3.47
CA ILE A 32 -3.42 16.34 3.43
C ILE A 32 -2.67 16.43 4.75
N SER A 33 -2.74 15.36 5.56
CA SER A 33 -2.14 15.31 6.90
C SER A 33 -0.69 14.84 6.88
N ASN A 34 -0.33 13.98 5.93
CA ASN A 34 1.03 13.46 5.77
C ASN A 34 1.24 12.96 4.35
N TYR A 35 2.47 13.03 3.88
CA TYR A 35 2.90 12.42 2.62
C TYR A 35 4.39 12.12 2.64
N LYS A 36 4.78 11.01 2.05
CA LYS A 36 6.19 10.56 2.05
C LYS A 36 6.44 9.50 0.98
N MET A 37 7.65 9.44 0.46
CA MET A 37 8.14 8.25 -0.25
C MET A 37 8.64 7.21 0.75
N PHE A 38 8.22 5.97 0.59
CA PHE A 38 8.70 4.83 1.37
C PHE A 38 9.71 3.98 0.58
N SER A 39 9.72 4.10 -0.75
CA SER A 39 10.72 3.49 -1.62
C SER A 39 11.10 4.46 -2.74
N LYS A 40 12.05 4.07 -3.60
CA LYS A 40 12.41 4.88 -4.78
C LYS A 40 11.24 5.08 -5.75
N LYS A 41 10.32 4.15 -5.78
CA LYS A 41 9.20 4.13 -6.72
C LYS A 41 7.84 4.24 -6.06
N GLY A 42 7.77 4.11 -4.74
CA GLY A 42 6.53 4.09 -3.98
C GLY A 42 6.41 5.26 -3.03
N ALA A 43 5.24 5.87 -3.00
CA ALA A 43 4.90 6.96 -2.09
C ALA A 43 3.45 6.85 -1.60
N TYR A 44 3.16 7.55 -0.52
CA TYR A 44 1.81 7.64 -0.01
C TYR A 44 1.42 9.09 0.31
N ILE A 45 0.12 9.33 0.28
CA ILE A 45 -0.52 10.54 0.75
C ILE A 45 -1.60 10.12 1.74
N LYS A 46 -1.61 10.73 2.92
CA LYS A 46 -2.62 10.50 3.94
C LYS A 46 -3.46 11.74 4.12
N PHE A 47 -4.76 11.57 4.01
CA PHE A 47 -5.76 12.59 4.26
C PHE A 47 -6.24 12.53 5.71
N ASN A 48 -6.72 13.64 6.23
CA ASN A 48 -7.19 13.73 7.62
C ASN A 48 -8.59 13.13 7.81
N ALA A 49 -9.45 13.25 6.80
CA ALA A 49 -10.80 12.69 6.82
C ALA A 49 -10.94 11.59 5.76
N GLN A 50 -11.95 10.74 5.94
CA GLN A 50 -12.34 9.72 4.97
C GLN A 50 -12.96 10.33 3.72
N ASP A 51 -13.13 9.50 2.69
CA ASP A 51 -13.78 9.86 1.43
C ASP A 51 -13.12 11.05 0.72
N ALA A 52 -11.78 11.05 0.68
CA ALA A 52 -11.01 12.04 -0.03
C ALA A 52 -11.32 12.00 -1.54
N VAL A 53 -11.67 13.15 -2.11
CA VAL A 53 -11.95 13.31 -3.53
C VAL A 53 -10.79 14.02 -4.18
N ILE A 54 -10.14 13.35 -5.14
CA ILE A 54 -9.05 13.88 -5.95
C ILE A 54 -9.59 14.11 -7.37
N GLU A 55 -9.50 15.34 -7.85
CA GLU A 55 -9.91 15.71 -9.22
C GLU A 55 -8.73 15.61 -10.20
N LYS A 56 -7.52 15.93 -9.73
CA LYS A 56 -6.31 15.97 -10.56
C LYS A 56 -5.12 15.43 -9.81
N PHE A 57 -4.31 14.60 -10.49
CA PHE A 57 -3.10 14.01 -9.92
C PHE A 57 -2.05 13.93 -11.02
N GLU A 58 -1.07 14.81 -11.00
CA GLU A 58 -0.04 14.91 -12.02
C GLU A 58 1.35 15.00 -11.39
N ILE A 59 2.25 14.10 -11.77
CA ILE A 59 3.66 14.16 -11.37
C ILE A 59 4.45 14.77 -12.52
N SER A 60 5.23 15.80 -12.22
CA SER A 60 6.03 16.49 -13.22
C SER A 60 7.00 15.56 -13.93
N GLY A 61 6.89 15.48 -15.27
CA GLY A 61 7.75 14.66 -16.10
C GLY A 61 7.44 13.16 -16.14
N ILE A 62 6.30 12.72 -15.56
CA ILE A 62 5.87 11.32 -15.55
C ILE A 62 4.46 11.22 -16.12
N GLY A 63 4.26 10.35 -17.10
CA GLY A 63 2.96 10.10 -17.70
C GLY A 63 2.01 9.35 -16.74
N GLU A 64 0.73 9.55 -16.93
CA GLU A 64 -0.28 8.91 -16.09
C GLU A 64 -0.29 7.38 -16.24
N ASP A 65 0.07 6.87 -17.40
CA ASP A 65 0.26 5.45 -17.72
C ASP A 65 1.39 4.79 -16.92
N GLN A 66 2.30 5.59 -16.37
CA GLN A 66 3.43 5.14 -15.56
C GLN A 66 3.15 5.22 -14.05
N ILE A 67 1.93 5.59 -13.66
CA ILE A 67 1.55 5.77 -12.26
C ILE A 67 0.43 4.80 -11.92
N LEU A 68 0.68 3.90 -10.97
CA LEU A 68 -0.36 3.07 -10.37
C LEU A 68 -0.82 3.71 -9.07
N LYS A 69 -2.13 3.95 -8.93
CA LYS A 69 -2.76 4.59 -7.77
C LYS A 69 -3.70 3.61 -7.08
N GLN A 70 -3.61 3.49 -5.76
CA GLN A 70 -4.48 2.63 -4.98
C GLN A 70 -4.92 3.33 -3.69
N PHE A 71 -6.23 3.48 -3.52
CA PHE A 71 -6.81 3.94 -2.28
C PHE A 71 -7.05 2.78 -1.31
N ASN A 72 -6.98 3.08 -0.04
CA ASN A 72 -7.48 2.17 0.98
C ASN A 72 -9.02 2.16 1.01
N MET A 73 -9.61 1.23 1.77
CA MET A 73 -11.07 1.05 1.86
C MET A 73 -11.84 2.27 2.37
N THR A 74 -11.19 3.16 3.12
CA THR A 74 -11.80 4.37 3.69
C THR A 74 -11.53 5.62 2.90
N ASN A 75 -10.80 5.52 1.78
CA ASN A 75 -10.37 6.63 0.94
C ASN A 75 -9.74 7.79 1.73
N ASP A 76 -8.99 7.46 2.78
CA ASP A 76 -8.21 8.42 3.57
C ASP A 76 -6.70 8.28 3.37
N SER A 77 -6.28 7.30 2.57
CA SER A 77 -4.89 7.08 2.24
C SER A 77 -4.75 6.60 0.80
N LEU A 78 -3.93 7.30 0.04
CA LEU A 78 -3.57 6.96 -1.33
C LEU A 78 -2.13 6.49 -1.36
N VAL A 79 -1.90 5.28 -1.81
CA VAL A 79 -0.58 4.78 -2.16
C VAL A 79 -0.43 4.82 -3.67
N PHE A 80 0.74 5.22 -4.15
CA PHE A 80 1.01 5.20 -5.57
C PHE A 80 2.44 4.74 -5.86
N TRP A 81 2.58 4.08 -7.01
CA TRP A 81 3.85 3.59 -7.52
C TRP A 81 4.14 4.19 -8.89
N ILE A 82 5.43 4.42 -9.13
CA ILE A 82 5.91 5.07 -10.34
C ILE A 82 6.78 4.10 -11.11
N ASN A 83 6.41 3.80 -12.35
CA ASN A 83 7.18 2.96 -13.26
C ASN A 83 8.11 3.79 -14.18
N ALA A 84 8.73 4.83 -13.65
CA ALA A 84 9.72 5.62 -14.35
C ALA A 84 11.10 5.48 -13.72
N LYS A 85 12.15 5.73 -14.49
CA LYS A 85 13.52 5.79 -13.97
C LYS A 85 13.70 7.12 -13.24
N ILE A 86 13.64 7.07 -11.92
CA ILE A 86 13.88 8.22 -11.05
C ILE A 86 15.37 8.21 -10.68
N LYS A 87 16.06 9.32 -10.92
CA LYS A 87 17.46 9.47 -10.48
C LYS A 87 17.51 9.56 -8.97
N GLU A 88 18.58 9.03 -8.39
CA GLU A 88 18.84 9.20 -6.96
C GLU A 88 18.93 10.71 -6.64
N ARG A 89 18.13 11.18 -5.66
CA ARG A 89 18.02 12.57 -5.19
C ARG A 89 17.15 13.51 -6.03
N ASP A 90 16.52 13.07 -7.11
CA ASP A 90 15.55 13.91 -7.78
C ASP A 90 14.32 14.09 -6.90
N THR A 91 13.95 15.32 -6.63
CA THR A 91 12.68 15.65 -5.96
C THR A 91 11.57 15.53 -6.96
N LEU A 92 10.58 14.70 -6.65
CA LEU A 92 9.37 14.58 -7.46
C LEU A 92 8.37 15.63 -7.02
N THR A 93 7.86 16.38 -7.98
CA THR A 93 6.81 17.37 -7.75
C THR A 93 5.47 16.81 -8.22
N LEU A 94 4.55 16.67 -7.28
CA LEU A 94 3.17 16.26 -7.54
C LEU A 94 2.25 17.48 -7.44
N ASN A 95 1.52 17.75 -8.51
CA ASN A 95 0.42 18.70 -8.53
C ASN A 95 -0.88 17.95 -8.31
N ILE A 96 -1.52 18.18 -7.20
CA ILE A 96 -2.77 17.54 -6.81
C ILE A 96 -3.88 18.57 -6.63
N ARG A 97 -5.05 18.30 -7.23
CA ARG A 97 -6.28 19.03 -6.95
C ARG A 97 -7.21 18.09 -6.21
N TYR A 98 -7.60 18.48 -5.02
CA TYR A 98 -8.49 17.69 -4.18
C TYR A 98 -9.44 18.60 -3.39
N HIS A 99 -10.49 18.01 -2.83
CA HIS A 99 -11.44 18.73 -2.01
C HIS A 99 -10.89 18.93 -0.60
N LYS A 100 -10.53 20.18 -0.27
CA LYS A 100 -10.02 20.59 1.05
C LYS A 100 -11.07 21.39 1.79
N THR A 101 -11.16 21.20 3.10
CA THR A 101 -12.07 21.98 3.93
C THR A 101 -11.54 23.40 4.12
N ASP A 102 -12.35 24.39 3.76
CA ASP A 102 -12.05 25.81 3.92
C ASP A 102 -12.32 26.31 5.37
N SER A 103 -12.08 27.58 5.61
CA SER A 103 -12.33 28.23 6.92
C SER A 103 -13.81 28.28 7.34
N LEU A 104 -14.72 28.04 6.39
CA LEU A 104 -16.16 28.00 6.63
C LEU A 104 -16.68 26.55 6.83
N GLY A 105 -15.78 25.56 6.83
CA GLY A 105 -16.11 24.14 6.98
C GLY A 105 -16.66 23.49 5.72
N LYS A 106 -16.49 24.11 4.54
CA LYS A 106 -16.94 23.56 3.25
C LYS A 106 -15.77 22.93 2.53
N ASN A 107 -16.00 21.78 1.89
CA ASN A 107 -15.01 21.15 1.03
C ASN A 107 -15.01 21.83 -0.35
N VAL A 108 -13.89 22.44 -0.69
CA VAL A 108 -13.69 23.17 -1.95
C VAL A 108 -12.50 22.60 -2.71
N PRO A 109 -12.56 22.52 -4.05
CA PRO A 109 -11.41 22.10 -4.86
C PRO A 109 -10.23 23.03 -4.63
N THR A 110 -9.10 22.47 -4.25
CA THR A 110 -7.87 23.21 -3.93
C THR A 110 -6.70 22.56 -4.63
N ASP A 111 -5.86 23.35 -5.28
CA ASP A 111 -4.61 22.90 -5.87
C ASP A 111 -3.48 22.98 -4.83
N GLU A 112 -2.75 21.89 -4.67
CA GLU A 112 -1.54 21.84 -3.83
C GLU A 112 -0.37 21.22 -4.60
N GLU A 113 0.82 21.73 -4.36
CA GLU A 113 2.08 21.18 -4.85
C GLU A 113 2.78 20.44 -3.73
N LEU A 114 3.00 19.14 -3.91
CA LEU A 114 3.68 18.28 -2.96
C LEU A 114 5.05 17.88 -3.49
N LYS A 115 6.08 18.01 -2.65
CA LYS A 115 7.46 17.65 -3.00
C LYS A 115 7.85 16.37 -2.29
N PHE A 116 8.15 15.34 -3.06
CA PHE A 116 8.58 14.04 -2.57
C PHE A 116 10.08 13.86 -2.78
N THR A 117 10.78 13.52 -1.72
CA THR A 117 12.21 13.21 -1.78
C THR A 117 12.39 11.71 -1.57
N PRO A 118 13.04 11.00 -2.51
CA PRO A 118 13.33 9.58 -2.34
C PRO A 118 14.12 9.32 -1.06
N PRO A 119 13.88 8.20 -0.37
CA PRO A 119 14.66 7.84 0.79
C PRO A 119 16.12 7.63 0.40
N ILE A 120 17.02 8.14 1.22
CA ILE A 120 18.46 7.94 1.04
C ILE A 120 18.77 6.50 1.45
N GLU A 121 19.32 5.71 0.53
CA GLU A 121 19.81 4.38 0.87
C GLU A 121 20.96 4.50 1.89
N SER A 122 20.86 3.74 2.98
CA SER A 122 21.94 3.64 3.95
C SER A 122 23.19 3.01 3.30
N LYS A 123 24.36 3.23 3.91
CA LYS A 123 25.60 2.60 3.41
C LYS A 123 25.50 1.07 3.41
N ASP A 124 24.76 0.52 4.39
CA ASP A 124 24.53 -0.91 4.52
C ASP A 124 23.67 -1.49 3.37
N ASP A 125 22.79 -0.67 2.78
CA ASP A 125 22.02 -1.05 1.60
C ASP A 125 22.85 -1.08 0.30
N LYS A 126 24.02 -0.45 0.30
CA LYS A 126 24.94 -0.45 -0.87
C LYS A 126 25.85 -1.67 -0.89
N GLU A 127 26.07 -2.34 0.23
CA GLU A 127 26.82 -3.57 0.25
C GLU A 127 26.01 -4.71 -0.36
N PRO A 128 26.64 -5.56 -1.22
CA PRO A 128 25.95 -6.70 -1.80
C PRO A 128 25.59 -7.68 -0.68
N GLN A 129 24.31 -7.81 -0.39
CA GLN A 129 23.82 -8.82 0.55
C GLN A 129 24.16 -10.21 0.00
N LYS A 130 24.71 -11.07 0.84
CA LYS A 130 24.98 -12.46 0.51
C LYS A 130 23.95 -13.36 1.18
N ASP A 131 23.50 -14.37 0.46
CA ASP A 131 22.66 -15.42 1.03
C ASP A 131 23.47 -16.30 2.01
N ARG A 132 22.80 -17.28 2.65
CA ARG A 132 23.44 -18.23 3.57
C ARG A 132 24.55 -19.05 2.90
N ASN A 133 24.57 -19.12 1.57
CA ASN A 133 25.52 -19.84 0.76
C ASN A 133 26.64 -18.94 0.17
N GLY A 134 26.69 -17.67 0.59
CA GLY A 134 27.69 -16.69 0.15
C GLY A 134 27.46 -16.13 -1.25
N ARG A 135 26.30 -16.38 -1.90
CA ARG A 135 25.96 -15.83 -3.21
C ARG A 135 25.44 -14.41 -3.07
N ILE A 136 25.89 -13.54 -3.96
CA ILE A 136 25.41 -12.15 -4.01
C ILE A 136 23.93 -12.14 -4.37
N ILE A 137 23.08 -11.59 -3.48
CA ILE A 137 21.67 -11.33 -3.76
C ILE A 137 21.62 -10.14 -4.71
N ARG A 138 21.15 -10.35 -5.92
CA ARG A 138 20.99 -9.27 -6.91
C ARG A 138 19.82 -8.39 -6.49
N LYS A 139 20.10 -7.11 -6.24
CA LYS A 139 19.05 -6.11 -5.88
C LYS A 139 18.14 -5.74 -7.06
N ASP A 140 18.51 -6.08 -8.27
CA ASP A 140 17.74 -5.88 -9.49
C ASP A 140 16.69 -6.97 -9.74
N LEU A 141 16.69 -8.04 -8.95
CA LEU A 141 15.68 -9.07 -9.01
C LEU A 141 14.46 -8.70 -8.15
N LEU A 142 13.30 -8.98 -8.70
CA LEU A 142 12.06 -8.83 -7.99
C LEU A 142 12.01 -9.79 -6.80
N HIS A 143 11.83 -9.24 -5.61
CA HIS A 143 11.72 -10.02 -4.38
C HIS A 143 10.28 -10.39 -4.12
N PHE A 144 10.04 -11.65 -3.92
CA PHE A 144 8.74 -12.19 -3.52
C PHE A 144 8.87 -13.07 -2.28
N GLU A 145 7.79 -13.21 -1.56
CA GLU A 145 7.63 -14.14 -0.48
C GLU A 145 6.75 -15.31 -0.94
N LEU A 146 7.26 -16.53 -0.83
CA LEU A 146 6.50 -17.73 -1.17
C LEU A 146 5.78 -18.23 0.08
N LYS A 147 4.45 -18.16 0.08
CA LYS A 147 3.61 -18.77 1.08
C LYS A 147 3.09 -20.11 0.54
N ALA A 148 3.53 -21.18 1.15
CA ALA A 148 3.13 -22.53 0.79
C ALA A 148 3.13 -23.39 2.06
N GLU A 149 1.97 -23.61 2.65
CA GLU A 149 1.82 -24.56 3.74
C GLU A 149 1.67 -25.97 3.18
N PRO A 150 2.56 -26.92 3.52
CA PRO A 150 2.55 -28.26 2.92
C PRO A 150 1.19 -29.00 3.03
N LYS A 151 0.42 -28.70 4.07
CA LYS A 151 -0.91 -29.31 4.29
C LYS A 151 -2.02 -28.64 3.51
N MET A 152 -1.81 -27.41 3.03
CA MET A 152 -2.82 -26.57 2.38
C MET A 152 -2.55 -26.39 0.88
N ILE A 153 -1.42 -26.88 0.36
CA ILE A 153 -1.02 -26.67 -1.05
C ILE A 153 -2.08 -27.18 -2.04
N GLU A 154 -2.77 -28.27 -1.72
CA GLU A 154 -3.83 -28.81 -2.58
C GLU A 154 -5.08 -27.92 -2.62
N GLN A 155 -5.33 -27.13 -1.58
CA GLN A 155 -6.51 -26.26 -1.46
C GLN A 155 -6.19 -24.81 -1.83
N GLU A 156 -5.09 -24.29 -1.37
CA GLU A 156 -4.70 -22.88 -1.50
C GLU A 156 -3.65 -22.65 -2.60
N GLY A 157 -2.95 -23.69 -3.02
CA GLY A 157 -1.88 -23.61 -4.00
C GLY A 157 -0.61 -22.95 -3.47
N TYR A 158 0.19 -22.42 -4.38
CA TYR A 158 1.39 -21.62 -4.08
C TYR A 158 1.06 -20.16 -4.21
N VAL A 159 1.22 -19.36 -3.15
CA VAL A 159 0.98 -17.93 -3.16
C VAL A 159 2.32 -17.19 -3.20
N PHE A 160 2.51 -16.39 -4.24
CA PHE A 160 3.67 -15.51 -4.40
C PHE A 160 3.26 -14.10 -4.05
N GLU A 161 3.75 -13.58 -2.94
CA GLU A 161 3.47 -12.22 -2.49
C GLU A 161 4.63 -11.30 -2.85
N PHE A 162 4.34 -10.25 -3.61
CA PHE A 162 5.31 -9.26 -4.03
C PHE A 162 5.17 -7.99 -3.18
N LYS A 163 6.30 -7.41 -2.79
CA LYS A 163 6.31 -6.15 -2.02
C LYS A 163 5.93 -4.92 -2.86
N GLU A 164 6.12 -5.04 -4.17
CA GLU A 164 5.78 -3.99 -5.14
C GLU A 164 4.82 -4.57 -6.18
N PRO A 165 3.87 -3.78 -6.69
CA PRO A 165 2.92 -4.26 -7.69
C PRO A 165 3.65 -4.62 -8.99
N LEU A 166 3.19 -5.69 -9.62
CA LEU A 166 3.68 -6.13 -10.92
C LEU A 166 3.00 -5.34 -12.03
N MET A 167 3.78 -4.66 -12.87
CA MET A 167 3.25 -3.98 -14.05
C MET A 167 2.97 -4.94 -15.20
N GLU A 168 3.80 -5.98 -15.34
CA GLU A 168 3.68 -7.01 -16.37
C GLU A 168 4.13 -8.35 -15.79
N ALA A 169 3.35 -9.40 -16.02
CA ALA A 169 3.69 -10.75 -15.64
C ALA A 169 3.51 -11.71 -16.82
N ARG A 170 4.53 -12.52 -17.09
CA ARG A 170 4.50 -13.56 -18.12
C ARG A 170 4.44 -14.91 -17.45
N PHE A 171 3.28 -15.52 -17.47
CA PHE A 171 3.02 -16.81 -16.81
C PHE A 171 3.33 -18.02 -17.69
N ASP A 172 3.53 -17.83 -18.98
CA ASP A 172 3.85 -18.86 -19.98
C ASP A 172 5.20 -19.58 -19.74
N THR A 173 6.10 -18.91 -19.01
CA THR A 173 7.42 -19.45 -18.65
C THR A 173 7.45 -20.20 -17.32
N ILE A 174 6.35 -20.20 -16.56
CA ILE A 174 6.27 -20.90 -15.28
C ILE A 174 5.94 -22.37 -15.52
N SER A 175 6.63 -23.27 -14.86
CA SER A 175 6.36 -24.70 -14.88
C SER A 175 6.32 -25.26 -13.47
N LEU A 176 5.31 -26.07 -13.19
CA LEU A 176 5.21 -26.81 -11.94
C LEU A 176 5.67 -28.26 -12.18
N VAL A 177 6.65 -28.68 -11.42
CA VAL A 177 7.22 -30.04 -11.53
C VAL A 177 7.12 -30.72 -10.19
N SER A 178 6.42 -31.84 -10.13
CA SER A 178 6.44 -32.76 -8.99
C SER A 178 7.59 -33.74 -9.12
N SER A 179 8.18 -34.14 -8.01
CA SER A 179 9.20 -35.20 -8.00
C SER A 179 8.90 -36.24 -6.93
N THR A 180 8.94 -37.50 -7.33
CA THR A 180 8.81 -38.61 -6.38
C THR A 180 10.12 -38.82 -5.60
N PRO A 181 10.10 -39.50 -4.44
CA PRO A 181 11.33 -39.86 -3.72
C PRO A 181 12.32 -40.69 -4.55
N LYS A 182 11.86 -41.35 -5.61
CA LYS A 182 12.69 -42.11 -6.57
C LYS A 182 13.28 -41.24 -7.68
N GLY A 183 13.07 -39.89 -7.64
CA GLY A 183 13.63 -38.95 -8.61
C GLY A 183 12.87 -38.83 -9.93
N VAL A 184 11.73 -39.45 -10.07
CA VAL A 184 10.87 -39.29 -11.26
C VAL A 184 10.22 -37.91 -11.20
N LYS A 185 10.40 -37.13 -12.26
CA LYS A 185 9.83 -35.79 -12.41
C LYS A 185 8.62 -35.85 -13.34
N THR A 186 7.52 -35.24 -12.91
CA THR A 186 6.30 -35.10 -13.69
C THR A 186 5.92 -33.63 -13.76
N GLN A 187 5.58 -33.16 -14.95
CA GLN A 187 5.08 -31.80 -15.14
C GLN A 187 3.58 -31.78 -14.81
N GLU A 188 3.22 -30.94 -13.86
CA GLU A 188 1.84 -30.80 -13.41
C GLU A 188 1.13 -29.64 -14.12
N LYS A 189 -0.16 -29.81 -14.34
CA LYS A 189 -1.01 -28.73 -14.85
C LYS A 189 -1.43 -27.82 -13.70
N PHE A 190 -1.36 -26.52 -13.91
CA PHE A 190 -1.76 -25.53 -12.92
C PHE A 190 -2.44 -24.34 -13.60
N THR A 191 -3.18 -23.58 -12.83
CA THR A 191 -3.79 -22.32 -13.24
C THR A 191 -3.20 -21.21 -12.39
N VAL A 192 -2.85 -20.09 -13.03
CA VAL A 192 -2.39 -18.89 -12.32
C VAL A 192 -3.58 -17.96 -12.12
N ILE A 193 -3.77 -17.52 -10.90
CA ILE A 193 -4.78 -16.53 -10.53
C ILE A 193 -3.99 -15.31 -10.05
N GLN A 194 -4.27 -14.16 -10.63
CA GLN A 194 -3.71 -12.89 -10.19
C GLN A 194 -4.77 -12.18 -9.34
N ASP A 195 -4.41 -11.88 -8.11
CA ASP A 195 -5.20 -11.03 -7.23
C ASP A 195 -4.85 -9.57 -7.52
N SER A 196 -5.85 -8.71 -7.62
CA SER A 196 -5.75 -7.30 -8.04
C SER A 196 -5.81 -6.35 -6.86
#